data_8e95c5fa3307921c8fae64a69d91c34f
#
_entry.id   8e95c5fa3307921c8fae64a69d91c34f
#
_cell.length_a   1.000
_cell.length_b   1.000
_cell.length_c   1.000
_cell.angle_alpha   90.00
_cell.angle_beta   90.00
_cell.angle_gamma   90.00
#
_symmetry.space_group_name_H-M   'P 1'
#
loop_
_entity.id
_entity.type
_entity.pdbx_description
1 polymer ?
#
loop_
_entity_poly.entity_id
_entity_poly.type
_entity_poly.pdbx_seq_one_letter_code
_entity_poly.pdbx_strand_id
1 'polypeptide(L)'
;MDMHQGEDDNFVLSVANELDCILLTNDKDFGDLVIRKQLPHKGVILLRLSSQSATEISDIVVKILQTYSEQIINKFTLVSDTKIRIR
;
A
#
# COMPACT_ATOMS: atom_id res chain seq x y z
N MET A 1 -15.63 -1.90 -17.67
CA MET A 1 -16.26 -1.20 -16.69
C MET A 1 -15.64 0.12 -16.44
N ASP A 2 -16.43 1.11 -16.41
CA ASP A 2 -15.94 2.37 -16.23
C ASP A 2 -15.79 2.71 -14.84
N MET A 3 -14.63 2.84 -14.40
CA MET A 3 -14.36 3.07 -13.04
C MET A 3 -14.00 4.51 -12.85
N HIS A 4 -14.59 5.12 -11.88
CA HIS A 4 -14.20 6.46 -11.50
C HIS A 4 -13.06 6.30 -10.50
N GLN A 5 -11.84 6.47 -10.96
CA GLN A 5 -10.68 6.10 -10.19
C GLN A 5 -10.69 6.66 -8.78
N GLY A 6 -11.07 7.91 -8.61
CA GLY A 6 -11.08 8.50 -7.28
C GLY A 6 -12.08 7.86 -6.35
N GLU A 7 -13.27 7.52 -6.89
CA GLU A 7 -14.29 6.86 -6.12
C GLU A 7 -13.90 5.45 -5.78
N ASP A 8 -13.28 4.74 -6.76
CA ASP A 8 -12.87 3.36 -6.54
C ASP A 8 -11.77 3.28 -5.49
N ASP A 9 -10.81 4.19 -5.54
CA ASP A 9 -9.74 4.19 -4.56
C ASP A 9 -10.28 4.48 -3.17
N ASN A 10 -11.21 5.42 -3.05
CA ASN A 10 -11.83 5.72 -1.77
C ASN A 10 -12.64 4.55 -1.26
N PHE A 11 -13.35 3.86 -2.15
CA PHE A 11 -14.14 2.70 -1.77
C PHE A 11 -13.24 1.57 -1.27
N VAL A 12 -12.16 1.28 -1.98
CA VAL A 12 -11.22 0.23 -1.59
C VAL A 12 -10.61 0.56 -0.23
N LEU A 13 -10.20 1.80 -0.03
CA LEU A 13 -9.63 2.21 1.23
C LEU A 13 -10.64 2.12 2.37
N SER A 14 -11.87 2.48 2.10
CA SER A 14 -12.94 2.39 3.09
C SER A 14 -13.19 0.95 3.52
N VAL A 15 -13.23 0.03 2.55
CA VAL A 15 -13.41 -1.39 2.87
C VAL A 15 -12.24 -1.91 3.69
N ALA A 16 -11.02 -1.54 3.31
CA ALA A 16 -9.84 -1.98 4.06
C ALA A 16 -9.90 -1.47 5.49
N ASN A 17 -10.35 -0.23 5.69
CA ASN A 17 -10.48 0.34 7.03
C ASN A 17 -11.51 -0.40 7.86
N GLU A 18 -12.63 -0.75 7.26
CA GLU A 18 -13.67 -1.50 7.97
C GLU A 18 -13.19 -2.88 8.40
N LEU A 19 -12.34 -3.50 7.59
CA LEU A 19 -11.84 -4.83 7.86
C LEU A 19 -10.54 -4.81 8.66
N ASP A 20 -10.04 -3.63 9.02
CA ASP A 20 -8.74 -3.47 9.70
C ASP A 20 -7.62 -4.12 8.92
N CYS A 21 -7.66 -3.99 7.59
CA CYS A 21 -6.66 -4.59 6.71
C CYS A 21 -5.65 -3.57 6.22
N ILE A 22 -4.43 -4.03 6.03
CA ILE A 22 -3.39 -3.24 5.39
C ILE A 22 -3.58 -3.36 3.89
N LEU A 23 -3.58 -2.23 3.20
CA LEU A 23 -3.81 -2.19 1.77
C LEU A 23 -2.49 -2.20 1.03
N LEU A 24 -2.35 -3.11 0.08
CA LEU A 24 -1.15 -3.23 -0.74
C LEU A 24 -1.47 -2.75 -2.15
N THR A 25 -0.68 -1.82 -2.66
CA THR A 25 -0.94 -1.27 -3.98
C THR A 25 0.38 -0.96 -4.69
N ASN A 26 0.35 -0.95 -6.02
CA ASN A 26 1.47 -0.47 -6.81
C ASN A 26 1.10 0.80 -7.59
N ASP A 27 -0.04 1.38 -7.27
CA ASP A 27 -0.53 2.58 -7.94
C ASP A 27 0.02 3.82 -7.24
N LYS A 28 0.97 4.48 -7.89
CA LYS A 28 1.59 5.68 -7.36
C LYS A 28 0.57 6.78 -7.13
N ASP A 29 -0.39 6.93 -8.04
CA ASP A 29 -1.38 7.99 -7.92
C ASP A 29 -2.26 7.79 -6.70
N PHE A 30 -2.62 6.55 -6.41
CA PHE A 30 -3.37 6.25 -5.20
C PHE A 30 -2.54 6.56 -3.95
N GLY A 31 -1.27 6.18 -3.95
CA GLY A 31 -0.39 6.47 -2.83
C GLY A 31 -0.24 7.97 -2.61
N ASP A 32 -0.05 8.72 -3.69
CA ASP A 32 0.05 10.17 -3.59
C ASP A 32 -1.23 10.78 -3.03
N LEU A 33 -2.38 10.24 -3.44
CA LEU A 33 -3.66 10.72 -2.97
C LEU A 33 -3.81 10.52 -1.46
N VAL A 34 -3.43 9.35 -0.97
CA VAL A 34 -3.53 9.04 0.45
C VAL A 34 -2.66 10.01 1.26
N ILE A 35 -1.43 10.25 0.83
CA ILE A 35 -0.52 11.13 1.53
C ILE A 35 -1.01 12.57 1.47
N ARG A 36 -1.36 13.04 0.27
CA ARG A 36 -1.67 14.43 0.06
C ARG A 36 -2.94 14.83 0.79
N LYS A 37 -3.95 13.97 0.79
CA LYS A 37 -5.22 14.24 1.45
C LYS A 37 -5.28 13.69 2.86
N GLN A 38 -4.22 13.05 3.31
CA GLN A 38 -4.14 12.47 4.66
C GLN A 38 -5.35 11.60 4.95
N LEU A 39 -5.67 10.72 4.00
CA LEU A 39 -6.81 9.83 4.15
C LEU A 39 -6.56 8.83 5.27
N PRO A 40 -7.58 8.50 6.07
CA PRO A 40 -7.39 7.52 7.13
C PRO A 40 -7.17 6.13 6.55
N HIS A 41 -6.29 5.36 7.18
CA HIS A 41 -6.02 4.00 6.75
C HIS A 41 -5.46 3.18 7.92
N LYS A 42 -5.54 1.87 7.78
CA LYS A 42 -4.99 0.93 8.77
C LYS A 42 -3.59 0.49 8.39
N GLY A 43 -3.06 1.05 7.34
CA GLY A 43 -1.75 0.76 6.80
C GLY A 43 -1.85 0.65 5.29
N VAL A 44 -0.93 1.30 4.59
CA VAL A 44 -0.86 1.23 3.13
C VAL A 44 0.57 0.92 2.76
N ILE A 45 0.76 -0.08 1.90
CA ILE A 45 2.07 -0.42 1.36
C ILE A 45 2.04 -0.13 -0.11
N LEU A 46 2.84 0.84 -0.53
CA LEU A 46 2.98 1.19 -1.94
C LEU A 46 4.25 0.56 -2.49
N LEU A 47 4.09 -0.28 -3.49
CA LEU A 47 5.22 -0.96 -4.12
C LEU A 47 5.67 -0.19 -5.35
N ARG A 48 6.94 0.20 -5.36
CA ARG A 48 7.56 0.89 -6.49
C ARG A 48 8.77 0.08 -6.92
N LEU A 49 8.52 -1.12 -7.44
CA LEU A 49 9.55 -2.07 -7.80
C LEU A 49 9.71 -2.13 -9.30
N SER A 50 10.96 -2.24 -9.77
CA SER A 50 11.21 -2.38 -11.20
C SER A 50 10.84 -3.79 -11.68
N SER A 51 10.94 -4.78 -10.82
CA SER A 51 10.60 -6.15 -11.20
C SER A 51 9.09 -6.32 -11.30
N GLN A 52 8.66 -7.05 -12.33
CA GLN A 52 7.25 -7.41 -12.50
C GLN A 52 7.01 -8.87 -12.14
N SER A 53 8.04 -9.57 -11.66
CA SER A 53 7.89 -10.99 -11.32
C SER A 53 7.02 -11.15 -10.09
N ALA A 54 5.96 -11.93 -10.21
CA ALA A 54 5.06 -12.16 -9.09
C ALA A 54 5.77 -12.84 -7.94
N THR A 55 6.71 -13.74 -8.25
CA THR A 55 7.46 -14.44 -7.21
C THR A 55 8.33 -13.49 -6.42
N GLU A 56 9.05 -12.60 -7.11
CA GLU A 56 9.92 -11.66 -6.42
C GLU A 56 9.12 -10.67 -5.58
N ILE A 57 8.01 -10.17 -6.14
CA ILE A 57 7.16 -9.25 -5.41
C ILE A 57 6.58 -9.93 -4.17
N SER A 58 6.12 -11.15 -4.33
CA SER A 58 5.55 -11.91 -3.23
C SER A 58 6.57 -12.13 -2.11
N ASP A 59 7.80 -12.47 -2.47
CA ASP A 59 8.87 -12.67 -1.50
C ASP A 59 9.16 -11.40 -0.71
N ILE A 60 9.19 -10.27 -1.41
CA ILE A 60 9.43 -8.98 -0.77
C ILE A 60 8.30 -8.63 0.19
N VAL A 61 7.07 -8.82 -0.24
CA VAL A 61 5.90 -8.52 0.60
C VAL A 61 5.89 -9.38 1.85
N VAL A 62 6.12 -10.68 1.70
CA VAL A 62 6.15 -11.60 2.83
C VAL A 62 7.24 -11.18 3.82
N LYS A 63 8.41 -10.83 3.31
CA LYS A 63 9.51 -10.40 4.15
C LYS A 63 9.17 -9.14 4.93
N ILE A 64 8.51 -8.19 4.28
CA ILE A 64 8.11 -6.96 4.93
C ILE A 64 7.09 -7.26 6.03
N LEU A 65 6.12 -8.09 5.74
CA LEU A 65 5.10 -8.45 6.72
C LEU A 65 5.70 -9.16 7.93
N GLN A 66 6.73 -9.97 7.72
CA GLN A 66 7.37 -10.68 8.81
C GLN A 66 8.31 -9.79 9.61
N THR A 67 9.03 -8.90 8.93
CA THR A 67 10.06 -8.11 9.56
C THR A 67 9.53 -6.86 10.22
N TYR A 68 8.52 -6.24 9.61
CA TYR A 68 8.03 -4.94 10.06
C TYR A 68 6.56 -5.00 10.48
N SER A 69 6.10 -6.15 10.93
CA SER A 69 4.66 -6.37 11.15
C SER A 69 4.01 -5.33 12.07
N GLU A 70 4.73 -4.87 13.08
CA GLU A 70 4.17 -3.88 13.99
C GLU A 70 4.35 -2.46 13.48
N GLN A 71 5.42 -2.24 12.72
CA GLN A 71 5.77 -0.89 12.27
C GLN A 71 4.89 -0.41 11.14
N ILE A 72 4.33 -1.32 10.34
CA ILE A 72 3.53 -0.93 9.19
C ILE A 72 2.07 -0.69 9.53
N ILE A 73 1.63 -1.08 10.73
CA ILE A 73 0.24 -0.87 11.13
C ILE A 73 -0.02 0.63 11.28
N ASN A 74 -1.07 1.11 10.64
CA ASN A 74 -1.48 2.51 10.64
C ASN A 74 -0.43 3.44 10.04
N LYS A 75 0.50 2.89 9.25
CA LYS A 75 1.55 3.68 8.63
C LYS A 75 1.51 3.53 7.12
N PHE A 76 2.08 4.51 6.45
CA PHE A 76 2.24 4.46 5.00
C PHE A 76 3.67 3.96 4.72
N THR A 77 3.77 2.82 4.05
CA THR A 77 5.06 2.21 3.77
C THR A 77 5.33 2.28 2.27
N LEU A 78 6.46 2.87 1.90
CA LEU A 78 6.89 2.94 0.51
C LEU A 78 8.04 1.96 0.33
N VAL A 79 7.87 1.04 -0.62
CA VAL A 79 8.88 0.01 -0.90
C VAL A 79 9.41 0.22 -2.30
N SER A 80 10.71 0.45 -2.41
CA SER A 80 11.37 0.53 -3.71
C SER A 80 12.42 -0.56 -3.79
N ASP A 81 13.13 -0.62 -4.92
CA ASP A 81 14.15 -1.66 -5.13
C ASP A 81 15.26 -1.61 -4.09
N THR A 82 15.52 -0.43 -3.54
CA THR A 82 16.66 -0.25 -2.65
C THR A 82 16.30 0.21 -1.26
N LYS A 83 15.07 0.66 -1.02
CA LYS A 83 14.70 1.27 0.25
C LYS A 83 13.31 0.90 0.69
N ILE A 84 13.10 0.86 2.00
CA ILE A 84 11.79 0.76 2.61
C ILE A 84 11.66 1.98 3.51
N ARG A 85 10.62 2.77 3.27
CA ARG A 85 10.36 3.96 4.06
C ARG A 85 9.01 3.82 4.72
N ILE A 86 8.97 3.97 6.03
CA ILE A 86 7.75 3.87 6.81
C ILE A 86 7.49 5.24 7.43
N ARG A 87 6.32 5.79 7.14
CA ARG A 87 5.96 7.12 7.61
C ARG A 87 4.87 7.10 8.63
#